data_da1ff45d181658a0db1b3c4c36197836
#
_entry.id   da1ff45d181658a0db1b3c4c36197836
#
_cell.length_a   1.000
_cell.length_b   1.000
_cell.length_c   1.000
_cell.angle_alpha   90.00
_cell.angle_beta   90.00
_cell.angle_gamma   90.00
#
_symmetry.space_group_name_H-M   'P 1'
#
loop_
_entity.id
_entity.type
_entity.pdbx_description
1 polymer ?
#
loop_
_entity_poly.entity_id
_entity_poly.type
_entity_poly.pdbx_seq_one_letter_code
_entity_poly.pdbx_strand_id
1 'polypeptide(L)'
;MTNQKGFTLIEIIAVLVILGILAAVAVPRYLDMQGEARIKAAQAAIAEVKAQASQFYGKKLLRDGAPPTGAAVLASVTATPDVGPDFSVTAAANGDNILITVNNVQGTALSPAQTGTWTMPTPF
;
A
#
# COMPACT_ATOMS: atom_id res chain seq x y z
N MET A 1 4.35 20.36 -58.02
CA MET A 1 3.37 21.08 -57.16
C MET A 1 3.21 20.35 -55.83
N THR A 2 3.68 20.94 -54.78
CA THR A 2 3.51 20.41 -53.42
C THR A 2 2.10 20.77 -52.96
N ASN A 3 1.25 19.79 -52.74
CA ASN A 3 -0.08 19.98 -52.19
C ASN A 3 0.01 20.13 -50.68
N GLN A 4 0.23 21.34 -50.20
CA GLN A 4 0.28 21.67 -48.80
C GLN A 4 -1.16 21.89 -48.29
N LYS A 5 -1.76 20.80 -47.78
CA LYS A 5 -3.00 20.87 -47.02
C LYS A 5 -2.64 21.12 -45.55
N GLY A 6 -2.75 22.35 -45.08
CA GLY A 6 -2.62 22.71 -43.67
C GLY A 6 -3.95 22.54 -42.94
N PHE A 7 -3.90 22.45 -41.62
CA PHE A 7 -5.07 22.49 -40.75
C PHE A 7 -5.70 23.89 -40.74
N THR A 8 -7.01 23.96 -40.63
CA THR A 8 -7.72 25.20 -40.43
C THR A 8 -7.64 25.62 -38.95
N LEU A 9 -7.70 26.94 -38.68
CA LEU A 9 -7.69 27.48 -37.30
C LEU A 9 -8.87 26.92 -36.49
N ILE A 10 -10.02 26.77 -37.10
CA ILE A 10 -11.23 26.25 -36.43
C ILE A 10 -11.08 24.78 -36.02
N GLU A 11 -10.40 23.98 -36.83
CA GLU A 11 -10.13 22.57 -36.49
C GLU A 11 -9.24 22.45 -35.23
N ILE A 12 -8.19 23.28 -35.13
CA ILE A 12 -7.32 23.30 -33.98
C ILE A 12 -8.06 23.81 -32.73
N ILE A 13 -8.84 24.87 -32.84
CA ILE A 13 -9.63 25.40 -31.70
C ILE A 13 -10.65 24.38 -31.24
N ALA A 14 -11.35 23.73 -32.16
CA ALA A 14 -12.34 22.69 -31.81
C ALA A 14 -11.72 21.53 -31.06
N VAL A 15 -10.55 21.03 -31.52
CA VAL A 15 -9.81 19.95 -30.85
C VAL A 15 -9.37 20.37 -29.45
N LEU A 16 -8.82 21.57 -29.29
CA LEU A 16 -8.36 22.07 -27.98
C LEU A 16 -9.53 22.23 -27.00
N VAL A 17 -10.69 22.70 -27.45
CA VAL A 17 -11.88 22.81 -26.59
C VAL A 17 -12.34 21.43 -26.14
N ILE A 18 -12.43 20.45 -27.03
CA ILE A 18 -12.83 19.08 -26.69
C ILE A 18 -11.84 18.44 -25.72
N LEU A 19 -10.54 18.56 -25.99
CA LEU A 19 -9.49 18.06 -25.10
C LEU A 19 -9.52 18.74 -23.74
N GLY A 20 -9.78 20.03 -23.68
CA GLY A 20 -9.90 20.78 -22.42
C GLY A 20 -11.06 20.28 -21.55
N ILE A 21 -12.22 20.01 -22.15
CA ILE A 21 -13.39 19.46 -21.45
C ILE A 21 -13.11 18.04 -20.96
N LEU A 22 -12.52 17.20 -21.79
CA LEU A 22 -12.16 15.83 -21.39
C LEU A 22 -11.11 15.82 -20.29
N ALA A 23 -10.09 16.67 -20.39
CA ALA A 23 -9.05 16.78 -19.35
C ALA A 23 -9.62 17.26 -18.02
N ALA A 24 -10.55 18.20 -18.01
CA ALA A 24 -11.18 18.71 -16.79
C ALA A 24 -11.90 17.60 -15.98
N VAL A 25 -12.40 16.58 -16.65
CA VAL A 25 -13.06 15.42 -16.00
C VAL A 25 -12.06 14.30 -15.69
N ALA A 26 -11.13 14.04 -16.61
CA ALA A 26 -10.21 12.89 -16.52
C ALA A 26 -9.15 13.08 -15.42
N VAL A 27 -8.59 14.27 -15.27
CA VAL A 27 -7.51 14.52 -14.30
C VAL A 27 -7.94 14.30 -12.85
N PRO A 28 -9.06 14.86 -12.35
CA PRO A 28 -9.52 14.59 -10.99
C PRO A 28 -9.76 13.09 -10.72
N ARG A 29 -10.38 12.40 -11.67
CA ARG A 29 -10.62 10.96 -11.59
C ARG A 29 -9.33 10.15 -11.48
N TYR A 30 -8.33 10.52 -12.24
CA TYR A 30 -7.03 9.85 -12.21
C TYR A 30 -6.34 10.03 -10.85
N LEU A 31 -6.40 11.22 -10.25
CA LEU A 31 -5.83 11.48 -8.93
C LEU A 31 -6.54 10.70 -7.82
N ASP A 32 -7.86 10.61 -7.88
CA ASP A 32 -8.65 9.79 -6.96
C ASP A 32 -8.26 8.31 -7.03
N MET A 33 -8.13 7.77 -8.25
CA MET A 33 -7.71 6.39 -8.47
C MET A 33 -6.30 6.11 -7.93
N GLN A 34 -5.38 7.06 -8.05
CA GLN A 34 -4.04 6.93 -7.46
C GLN A 34 -4.09 6.83 -5.94
N GLY A 35 -4.92 7.64 -5.30
CA GLY A 35 -5.15 7.59 -3.85
C GLY A 35 -5.66 6.23 -3.40
N GLU A 36 -6.68 5.72 -4.06
CA GLU A 36 -7.22 4.37 -3.78
C GLU A 36 -6.20 3.26 -4.03
N ALA A 37 -5.44 3.34 -5.10
CA ALA A 37 -4.38 2.37 -5.40
C ALA A 37 -3.32 2.32 -4.30
N ARG A 38 -2.90 3.46 -3.74
CA ARG A 38 -1.97 3.52 -2.61
C ARG A 38 -2.56 2.89 -1.35
N ILE A 39 -3.84 3.12 -1.06
CA ILE A 39 -4.53 2.50 0.08
C ILE A 39 -4.55 0.97 -0.09
N LYS A 40 -4.86 0.47 -1.27
CA LYS A 40 -4.84 -0.97 -1.56
C LYS A 40 -3.44 -1.58 -1.47
N ALA A 41 -2.42 -0.86 -1.93
CA ALA A 41 -1.03 -1.27 -1.77
C ALA A 41 -0.62 -1.33 -0.29
N ALA A 42 -1.03 -0.35 0.52
CA ALA A 42 -0.79 -0.37 1.97
C ALA A 42 -1.47 -1.56 2.66
N GLN A 43 -2.70 -1.88 2.28
CA GLN A 43 -3.41 -3.05 2.80
C GLN A 43 -2.70 -4.36 2.43
N ALA A 44 -2.13 -4.47 1.22
CA ALA A 44 -1.32 -5.61 0.81
C ALA A 44 -0.03 -5.71 1.63
N ALA A 45 0.64 -4.61 1.90
CA ALA A 45 1.82 -4.58 2.78
C ALA A 45 1.48 -5.04 4.21
N ILE A 46 0.35 -4.61 4.76
CA ILE A 46 -0.14 -5.08 6.07
C ILE A 46 -0.37 -6.60 6.05
N ALA A 47 -0.98 -7.12 4.99
CA ALA A 47 -1.21 -8.55 4.84
C ALA A 47 0.10 -9.35 4.77
N GLU A 48 1.12 -8.82 4.08
CA GLU A 48 2.45 -9.42 4.03
C GLU A 48 3.11 -9.49 5.41
N VAL A 49 3.07 -8.41 6.18
CA VAL A 49 3.61 -8.39 7.55
C VAL A 49 2.88 -9.39 8.46
N LYS A 50 1.56 -9.51 8.32
CA LYS A 50 0.77 -10.52 9.04
C LYS A 50 1.17 -11.94 8.66
N ALA A 51 1.45 -12.19 7.39
CA ALA A 51 1.92 -13.49 6.90
C ALA A 51 3.30 -13.83 7.49
N GLN A 52 4.22 -12.88 7.53
CA GLN A 52 5.54 -13.05 8.14
C GLN A 52 5.44 -13.37 9.65
N ALA A 53 4.58 -12.65 10.38
CA ALA A 53 4.31 -12.92 11.79
C ALA A 53 3.77 -14.35 12.01
N SER A 54 2.82 -14.77 11.18
CA SER A 54 2.24 -16.12 11.24
C SER A 54 3.25 -17.21 10.90
N GLN A 55 4.11 -16.97 9.91
CA GLN A 55 5.18 -17.91 9.56
C GLN A 55 6.20 -18.07 10.69
N PHE A 56 6.61 -16.95 11.31
CA PHE A 56 7.51 -16.99 12.46
C PHE A 56 6.88 -17.77 13.61
N TYR A 57 5.63 -17.46 13.94
CA TYR A 57 4.87 -18.18 14.97
C TYR A 57 4.85 -19.69 14.73
N GLY A 58 4.47 -20.10 13.51
CA GLY A 58 4.41 -21.53 13.15
C GLY A 58 5.77 -22.22 13.19
N LYS A 59 6.82 -21.58 12.65
CA LYS A 59 8.19 -22.12 12.71
C LYS A 59 8.68 -22.29 14.15
N LYS A 60 8.40 -21.31 15.00
CA LYS A 60 8.80 -21.32 16.41
C LYS A 60 8.07 -22.42 17.19
N LEU A 61 6.76 -22.53 16.97
CA LEU A 61 5.94 -23.57 17.58
C LEU A 61 6.41 -24.98 17.21
N LEU A 62 6.72 -25.22 15.94
CA LEU A 62 7.20 -26.52 15.47
C LEU A 62 8.60 -26.87 16.01
N ARG A 63 9.47 -25.85 16.16
CA ARG A 63 10.84 -26.07 16.61
C ARG A 63 10.92 -26.28 18.12
N ASP A 64 10.23 -25.46 18.89
CA ASP A 64 10.38 -25.39 20.34
C ASP A 64 9.25 -26.15 21.09
N GLY A 65 8.22 -26.61 20.37
CA GLY A 65 7.07 -27.30 20.96
C GLY A 65 6.16 -26.42 21.83
N ALA A 66 6.41 -25.10 21.85
CA ALA A 66 5.67 -24.13 22.63
C ALA A 66 5.42 -22.85 21.83
N PRO A 67 4.27 -22.18 22.04
CA PRO A 67 3.98 -20.93 21.35
C PRO A 67 4.96 -19.83 21.76
N PRO A 68 5.47 -19.02 20.81
CA PRO A 68 6.29 -17.86 21.12
C PRO A 68 5.44 -16.78 21.82
N THR A 69 6.08 -15.89 22.55
CA THR A 69 5.42 -14.70 23.11
C THR A 69 5.16 -13.65 22.03
N GLY A 70 4.15 -12.79 22.22
CA GLY A 70 3.87 -11.67 21.31
C GLY A 70 5.10 -10.77 21.11
N ALA A 71 5.90 -10.55 22.13
CA ALA A 71 7.17 -9.81 22.03
C ALA A 71 8.19 -10.48 21.11
N ALA A 72 8.29 -11.81 21.11
CA ALA A 72 9.20 -12.54 20.22
C ALA A 72 8.75 -12.46 18.76
N VAL A 73 7.44 -12.55 18.51
CA VAL A 73 6.88 -12.36 17.17
C VAL A 73 7.07 -10.92 16.69
N LEU A 74 6.81 -9.93 17.55
CA LEU A 74 7.04 -8.53 17.23
C LEU A 74 8.50 -8.26 16.85
N ALA A 75 9.45 -8.77 17.64
CA ALA A 75 10.88 -8.62 17.35
C ALA A 75 11.27 -9.20 16.00
N SER A 76 10.65 -10.31 15.57
CA SER A 76 10.89 -10.90 14.26
C SER A 76 10.38 -10.06 13.11
N VAL A 77 9.27 -9.35 13.31
CA VAL A 77 8.63 -8.50 12.30
C VAL A 77 9.26 -7.12 12.26
N THR A 78 9.60 -6.51 13.40
CA THR A 78 10.24 -5.18 13.45
C THR A 78 11.69 -5.19 13.01
N ALA A 79 12.40 -6.34 13.16
CA ALA A 79 13.79 -6.45 12.74
C ALA A 79 13.94 -6.33 11.22
N THR A 80 12.98 -6.83 10.44
CA THR A 80 12.93 -6.71 8.96
C THR A 80 11.52 -6.94 8.44
N PRO A 81 10.61 -5.94 8.47
CA PRO A 81 9.38 -6.06 7.68
C PRO A 81 9.80 -5.97 6.22
N ASP A 82 9.98 -7.13 5.58
CA ASP A 82 10.35 -7.22 4.16
C ASP A 82 9.12 -6.99 3.28
N VAL A 83 8.73 -5.74 3.19
CA VAL A 83 7.62 -5.28 2.34
C VAL A 83 8.13 -4.42 1.17
N GLY A 84 9.46 -4.36 1.00
CA GLY A 84 10.10 -3.57 -0.05
C GLY A 84 10.33 -2.10 0.34
N PRO A 85 11.20 -1.41 -0.43
CA PRO A 85 11.66 -0.04 -0.12
C PRO A 85 10.57 1.03 -0.29
N ASP A 86 9.49 0.69 -1.00
CA ASP A 86 8.41 1.64 -1.31
C ASP A 86 7.43 1.86 -0.15
N PHE A 87 7.57 1.09 0.92
CA PHE A 87 6.65 1.14 2.06
C PHE A 87 7.36 1.58 3.34
N SER A 88 6.77 2.52 4.07
CA SER A 88 7.16 2.84 5.44
C SER A 88 6.17 2.18 6.39
N VAL A 89 6.60 1.06 6.98
CA VAL A 89 5.78 0.24 7.87
C VAL A 89 6.37 0.27 9.28
N THR A 90 5.50 0.41 10.26
CA THR A 90 5.84 0.29 11.68
C THR A 90 4.97 -0.79 12.33
N ALA A 91 5.57 -1.55 13.22
CA ALA A 91 4.86 -2.54 14.01
C ALA A 91 5.07 -2.25 15.50
N ALA A 92 4.01 -2.34 16.28
CA ALA A 92 4.01 -2.07 17.71
C ALA A 92 3.22 -3.14 18.47
N ALA A 93 3.62 -3.38 19.72
CA ALA A 93 2.88 -4.29 20.60
C ALA A 93 1.52 -3.69 20.98
N ASN A 94 0.51 -4.54 20.95
CA ASN A 94 -0.84 -4.26 21.43
C ASN A 94 -1.31 -5.45 22.28
N GLY A 95 -0.79 -5.54 23.49
CA GLY A 95 -0.87 -6.76 24.31
C GLY A 95 -0.07 -7.89 23.67
N ASP A 96 -0.70 -9.05 23.51
CA ASP A 96 -0.11 -10.19 22.76
C ASP A 96 -0.27 -10.06 21.25
N ASN A 97 -0.99 -9.07 20.78
CA ASN A 97 -1.21 -8.78 19.36
C ASN A 97 -0.19 -7.77 18.83
N ILE A 98 -0.10 -7.66 17.52
CA ILE A 98 0.79 -6.71 16.85
C ILE A 98 -0.06 -5.74 16.02
N LEU A 99 0.07 -4.46 16.32
CA LEU A 99 -0.49 -3.39 15.50
C LEU A 99 0.51 -3.03 14.40
N ILE A 100 0.09 -3.14 13.16
CA ILE A 100 0.88 -2.81 11.96
C ILE A 100 0.32 -1.53 11.37
N THR A 101 1.18 -0.55 11.12
CA THR A 101 0.80 0.73 10.54
C THR A 101 1.65 1.02 9.31
N VAL A 102 1.01 1.35 8.20
CA VAL A 102 1.67 1.82 6.98
C VAL A 102 1.46 3.33 6.89
N ASN A 103 2.54 4.08 6.98
CA ASN A 103 2.52 5.53 6.96
C ASN A 103 2.69 6.12 5.56
N ASN A 104 3.58 5.52 4.74
CA ASN A 104 3.89 6.00 3.41
C ASN A 104 3.88 4.85 2.40
N VAL A 105 3.47 5.19 1.17
CA VAL A 105 3.60 4.32 -0.01
C VAL A 105 4.27 5.12 -1.12
N GLN A 106 5.37 4.62 -1.65
CA GLN A 106 6.17 5.28 -2.70
C GLN A 106 6.54 6.74 -2.33
N GLY A 107 6.98 6.94 -1.08
CA GLY A 107 7.36 8.26 -0.58
C GLY A 107 6.20 9.23 -0.31
N THR A 108 4.96 8.82 -0.60
CA THR A 108 3.76 9.64 -0.33
C THR A 108 3.11 9.21 0.97
N ALA A 109 2.93 10.16 1.88
CA ALA A 109 2.25 9.92 3.15
C ALA A 109 0.77 9.60 2.93
N LEU A 110 0.28 8.60 3.66
CA LEU A 110 -1.13 8.25 3.70
C LEU A 110 -1.85 9.04 4.79
N SER A 111 -2.96 9.66 4.45
CA SER A 111 -3.81 10.37 5.40
C SER A 111 -5.28 9.94 5.21
N PRO A 112 -5.81 9.15 6.14
CA PRO A 112 -5.17 8.55 7.31
C PRO A 112 -4.20 7.40 6.97
N ALA A 113 -3.21 7.15 7.84
CA ALA A 113 -2.36 5.97 7.76
C ALA A 113 -3.20 4.69 7.83
N GLN A 114 -2.78 3.65 7.11
CA GLN A 114 -3.50 2.38 7.10
C GLN A 114 -2.98 1.47 8.22
N THR A 115 -3.89 0.87 8.95
CA THR A 115 -3.57 0.01 10.10
C THR A 115 -4.18 -1.36 9.96
N GLY A 116 -3.52 -2.36 10.54
CA GLY A 116 -4.05 -3.70 10.68
C GLY A 116 -3.48 -4.37 11.93
N THR A 117 -4.22 -5.29 12.51
CA THR A 117 -3.78 -6.03 13.69
C THR A 117 -3.54 -7.49 13.32
N TRP A 118 -2.37 -8.00 13.68
CA TRP A 118 -2.13 -9.45 13.73
C TRP A 118 -2.51 -9.93 15.12
N THR A 119 -3.42 -10.89 15.19
CA THR A 119 -3.88 -11.48 16.44
C THR A 119 -3.13 -12.76 16.70
N MET A 120 -2.56 -12.89 17.91
CA MET A 120 -1.89 -14.12 18.31
C MET A 120 -2.88 -15.28 18.34
N PRO A 121 -2.57 -16.41 17.68
CA PRO A 121 -3.39 -17.61 17.79
C PRO A 121 -3.45 -18.10 19.25
N THR A 122 -4.65 -18.33 19.75
CA THR A 122 -4.83 -18.95 21.07
C THR A 122 -4.47 -20.43 20.98
N PRO A 123 -3.59 -20.95 21.85
CA PRO A 123 -3.37 -22.39 21.91
C PRO A 123 -4.65 -23.11 22.33
N PHE A 124 -4.91 -24.24 21.71
CA PHE A 124 -6.05 -25.13 22.04
C PHE A 124 -5.86 -25.79 23.40
#